data_cd35cbc8f71374b4a283d9e40213ced5
#
_entry.id   cd35cbc8f71374b4a283d9e40213ced5
#
_cell.length_a   1.000
_cell.length_b   1.000
_cell.length_c   1.000
_cell.angle_alpha   90.00
_cell.angle_beta   90.00
_cell.angle_gamma   90.00
#
_symmetry.space_group_name_H-M   'P 1'
#
loop_
_entity.id
_entity.type
_entity.pdbx_description
1 polymer ?
#
loop_
_entity_poly.entity_id
_entity_poly.type
_entity_poly.pdbx_seq_one_letter_code
_entity_poly.pdbx_strand_id
1 'polypeptide(L)'
;MNYINKCLLFLLVSVSFVSIAQKKGDAKSLFEYQGRIEKIQDDKVVLIGSASSVSFDFKGNSCSISLQSVENHQNYVSLELDGKYIGRVRIEKGDVKSFPITVSNDNKTHHLSIYKATEAANGGVLFAGTSAKLVESATSKKKKKIELIGDSITCGFGNDASTIPCGSGEWYDQHNAYWAYGPILSRSLNIDFVLSSVSGYGMYRNWNDEHLDEAIIPDVYENLYLNRDNSKPYDFAFQPDLVSICLGTNDLSDGDGKKTRLPFNEEKYVSNYIAFIKTVYKHAPNTRIVLLTSPMVSGEKNVTLVKCLKKVILTFESDKKHKPIALFEFKSMSPKGCGYHPDIADDKVMAEQLIPFFKKILNEK
;
A
#
# COMPACT_ATOMS: atom_id res chain seq x y z
N MET A 1 5.44 61.69 73.53
CA MET A 1 5.84 60.26 73.22
C MET A 1 5.27 59.98 71.85
N ASN A 2 6.07 60.24 70.82
CA ASN A 2 5.63 60.12 69.39
C ASN A 2 6.23 58.89 68.76
N TYR A 3 5.39 57.92 68.35
CA TYR A 3 5.81 56.80 67.54
C TYR A 3 5.64 57.15 66.05
N ILE A 4 6.79 57.20 65.35
CA ILE A 4 6.82 57.38 63.89
C ILE A 4 6.80 55.98 63.24
N ASN A 5 5.70 55.68 62.58
CA ASN A 5 5.57 54.48 61.74
C ASN A 5 6.31 54.73 60.43
N LYS A 6 7.37 53.93 60.18
CA LYS A 6 8.03 53.83 58.87
C LYS A 6 7.33 52.78 58.04
N CYS A 7 6.56 53.20 57.05
CA CYS A 7 6.07 52.32 55.98
C CYS A 7 7.21 52.04 55.03
N LEU A 8 7.64 50.79 54.97
CA LEU A 8 8.59 50.26 53.96
C LEU A 8 7.79 49.83 52.71
N LEU A 9 7.94 50.58 51.62
CA LEU A 9 7.34 50.24 50.31
C LEU A 9 8.22 49.22 49.61
N PHE A 10 7.76 47.98 49.54
CA PHE A 10 8.42 46.94 48.71
C PHE A 10 7.95 47.09 47.26
N LEU A 11 8.84 47.53 46.38
CA LEU A 11 8.63 47.56 44.95
C LEU A 11 8.88 46.14 44.39
N LEU A 12 7.81 45.40 44.07
CA LEU A 12 7.91 44.12 43.36
C LEU A 12 8.15 44.40 41.88
N VAL A 13 9.39 44.24 41.42
CA VAL A 13 9.72 44.25 40.02
C VAL A 13 9.39 42.85 39.46
N SER A 14 8.25 42.72 38.80
CA SER A 14 7.90 41.50 38.04
C SER A 14 8.70 41.45 36.75
N VAL A 15 9.77 40.65 36.72
CA VAL A 15 10.49 40.32 35.51
C VAL A 15 9.67 39.27 34.74
N SER A 16 8.95 39.71 33.72
CA SER A 16 8.24 38.81 32.77
C SER A 16 9.30 38.12 31.89
N PHE A 17 9.58 36.86 32.18
CA PHE A 17 10.31 36.00 31.24
C PHE A 17 9.39 35.69 30.06
N VAL A 18 9.59 36.39 28.96
CA VAL A 18 9.06 35.95 27.65
C VAL A 18 9.85 34.73 27.21
N SER A 19 9.30 33.57 27.48
CA SER A 19 9.80 32.31 26.84
C SER A 19 9.49 32.40 25.35
N ILE A 20 10.51 32.76 24.56
CA ILE A 20 10.49 32.57 23.11
C ILE A 20 10.57 31.04 22.93
N ALA A 21 9.41 30.41 22.79
CA ALA A 21 9.33 29.04 22.27
C ALA A 21 9.85 29.11 20.84
N GLN A 22 11.12 28.81 20.64
CA GLN A 22 11.67 28.52 19.33
C GLN A 22 10.84 27.34 18.79
N LYS A 23 9.94 27.58 17.80
CA LYS A 23 9.39 26.53 16.96
C LYS A 23 10.62 25.78 16.39
N LYS A 24 10.90 24.59 16.92
CA LYS A 24 11.76 23.62 16.23
C LYS A 24 11.13 23.47 14.86
N GLY A 25 11.72 24.05 13.84
CA GLY A 25 11.37 23.75 12.46
C GLY A 25 11.51 22.23 12.33
N ASP A 26 10.45 21.57 11.87
CA ASP A 26 10.49 20.13 11.64
C ASP A 26 11.70 19.84 10.77
N ALA A 27 12.72 19.18 11.33
CA ALA A 27 13.87 18.72 10.57
C ALA A 27 13.29 17.82 9.44
N LYS A 28 13.52 18.21 8.19
CA LYS A 28 13.03 17.45 7.04
C LYS A 28 13.56 16.03 7.16
N SER A 29 12.68 15.05 7.23
CA SER A 29 13.09 13.66 7.28
C SER A 29 13.91 13.33 6.05
N LEU A 30 15.05 12.67 6.24
CA LEU A 30 15.91 12.18 5.16
C LEU A 30 15.36 10.89 4.55
N PHE A 31 14.30 10.33 5.14
CA PHE A 31 13.59 9.16 4.67
C PHE A 31 12.22 9.55 4.10
N GLU A 32 11.88 8.99 2.96
CA GLU A 32 10.54 9.05 2.39
C GLU A 32 9.86 7.69 2.61
N TYR A 33 8.62 7.71 3.09
CA TYR A 33 7.84 6.52 3.38
C TYR A 33 6.58 6.50 2.53
N GLN A 34 6.22 5.31 2.03
CA GLN A 34 5.02 5.12 1.22
C GLN A 34 4.30 3.82 1.60
N GLY A 35 2.98 3.80 1.46
CA GLY A 35 2.16 2.64 1.75
C GLY A 35 1.65 2.58 3.20
N ARG A 36 1.16 1.41 3.60
CA ARG A 36 0.74 1.15 4.98
C ARG A 36 1.96 0.81 5.82
N ILE A 37 2.30 1.73 6.71
CA ILE A 37 3.49 1.65 7.55
C ILE A 37 3.15 2.02 9.00
N GLU A 38 3.92 1.50 9.94
CA GLU A 38 3.87 1.94 11.34
C GLU A 38 5.22 2.57 11.73
N LYS A 39 5.22 3.84 12.10
CA LYS A 39 6.41 4.53 12.61
C LYS A 39 6.63 4.15 14.06
N ILE A 40 7.80 3.57 14.36
CA ILE A 40 8.22 3.22 15.72
C ILE A 40 9.07 4.36 16.31
N GLN A 41 9.98 4.91 15.51
CA GLN A 41 10.84 6.06 15.78
C GLN A 41 11.11 6.80 14.46
N ASP A 42 11.81 7.92 14.49
CA ASP A 42 12.07 8.73 13.28
C ASP A 42 12.78 7.95 12.15
N ASP A 43 13.66 7.01 12.50
CA ASP A 43 14.44 6.18 11.59
C ASP A 43 14.07 4.70 11.62
N LYS A 44 12.98 4.32 12.32
CA LYS A 44 12.51 2.94 12.44
C LYS A 44 11.04 2.85 12.05
N VAL A 45 10.76 2.05 11.04
CA VAL A 45 9.42 1.89 10.49
C VAL A 45 9.14 0.44 10.19
N VAL A 46 7.93 -0.01 10.50
CA VAL A 46 7.43 -1.31 10.03
C VAL A 46 6.70 -1.11 8.70
N LEU A 47 7.20 -1.75 7.65
CA LEU A 47 6.54 -1.87 6.36
C LEU A 47 5.49 -2.97 6.45
N ILE A 48 4.21 -2.66 6.22
CA ILE A 48 3.07 -3.56 6.48
C ILE A 48 2.45 -4.09 5.18
N GLY A 49 1.87 -3.20 4.39
CA GLY A 49 1.16 -3.56 3.16
C GLY A 49 2.10 -3.97 2.04
N SER A 50 1.55 -4.62 1.02
CA SER A 50 2.27 -4.94 -0.21
C SER A 50 2.89 -3.69 -0.81
N ALA A 51 4.14 -3.76 -1.24
CA ALA A 51 4.93 -2.66 -1.79
C ALA A 51 5.00 -1.39 -0.91
N SER A 52 4.65 -1.47 0.39
CA SER A 52 5.01 -0.39 1.32
C SER A 52 6.53 -0.23 1.35
N SER A 53 7.01 1.01 1.41
CA SER A 53 8.41 1.29 1.14
C SER A 53 9.01 2.38 2.01
N VAL A 54 10.33 2.34 2.11
CA VAL A 54 11.20 3.42 2.58
C VAL A 54 12.22 3.72 1.51
N SER A 55 12.47 5.00 1.23
CA SER A 55 13.50 5.43 0.32
C SER A 55 14.32 6.59 0.88
N PHE A 56 15.55 6.73 0.40
CA PHE A 56 16.48 7.77 0.81
C PHE A 56 17.58 7.97 -0.22
N ASP A 57 18.15 9.18 -0.20
CA ASP A 57 19.32 9.54 -0.98
C ASP A 57 20.58 9.48 -0.14
N PHE A 58 21.69 9.00 -0.70
CA PHE A 58 22.96 8.87 -0.01
C PHE A 58 24.17 9.09 -0.93
N LYS A 59 25.33 9.35 -0.31
CA LYS A 59 26.64 9.43 -0.97
C LYS A 59 27.56 8.34 -0.47
N GLY A 60 28.44 7.86 -1.35
CA GLY A 60 29.43 6.82 -1.08
C GLY A 60 29.23 5.63 -2.00
N ASN A 61 30.17 4.69 -1.96
CA ASN A 61 30.18 3.49 -2.79
C ASN A 61 29.54 2.25 -2.15
N SER A 62 29.10 2.38 -0.90
CA SER A 62 28.45 1.31 -0.17
C SER A 62 27.65 1.84 1.01
N CYS A 63 26.61 1.11 1.39
CA CYS A 63 25.92 1.26 2.66
C CYS A 63 25.42 -0.09 3.12
N SER A 64 24.85 -0.15 4.32
CA SER A 64 24.05 -1.29 4.74
C SER A 64 22.68 -0.81 5.18
N ILE A 65 21.68 -1.67 4.98
CA ILE A 65 20.34 -1.49 5.51
C ILE A 65 20.09 -2.52 6.60
N SER A 66 19.45 -2.11 7.69
CA SER A 66 19.14 -2.97 8.82
C SER A 66 17.67 -3.38 8.76
N LEU A 67 17.38 -4.68 8.63
CA LEU A 67 16.04 -5.22 8.46
C LEU A 67 15.77 -6.36 9.43
N GLN A 68 14.48 -6.54 9.78
CA GLN A 68 13.99 -7.66 10.58
C GLN A 68 12.61 -8.10 10.07
N SER A 69 12.36 -9.41 10.01
CA SER A 69 10.99 -9.91 9.94
C SER A 69 10.35 -9.76 11.32
N VAL A 70 9.24 -9.06 11.41
CA VAL A 70 8.55 -8.83 12.69
C VAL A 70 7.94 -10.11 13.23
N GLU A 71 7.54 -11.01 12.32
CA GLU A 71 6.94 -12.29 12.66
C GLU A 71 8.00 -13.40 12.84
N ASN A 72 7.59 -14.51 13.44
CA ASN A 72 8.46 -15.67 13.66
C ASN A 72 8.64 -16.54 12.41
N HIS A 73 8.71 -15.91 11.25
CA HIS A 73 9.02 -16.57 9.96
C HIS A 73 9.77 -15.59 9.04
N GLN A 74 10.25 -16.08 7.88
CA GLN A 74 10.94 -15.25 6.90
C GLN A 74 9.99 -14.24 6.24
N ASN A 75 10.57 -13.15 5.75
CA ASN A 75 9.88 -12.16 4.94
C ASN A 75 10.79 -11.68 3.80
N TYR A 76 10.31 -10.81 2.93
CA TYR A 76 11.06 -10.39 1.75
C TYR A 76 10.90 -8.89 1.49
N VAL A 77 11.98 -8.28 0.99
CA VAL A 77 11.96 -6.95 0.40
C VAL A 77 12.56 -6.98 -0.99
N SER A 78 12.08 -6.11 -1.86
CA SER A 78 12.63 -5.83 -3.18
C SER A 78 13.38 -4.52 -3.13
N LEU A 79 14.55 -4.48 -3.76
CA LEU A 79 15.44 -3.32 -3.74
C LEU A 79 15.50 -2.67 -5.12
N GLU A 80 15.41 -1.35 -5.14
CA GLU A 80 15.62 -0.52 -6.32
C GLU A 80 16.72 0.50 -6.04
N LEU A 81 17.76 0.52 -6.84
CA LEU A 81 18.87 1.47 -6.76
C LEU A 81 18.91 2.29 -8.04
N ASP A 82 18.85 3.61 -7.90
CA ASP A 82 18.90 4.57 -9.03
C ASP A 82 17.88 4.23 -10.13
N GLY A 83 16.65 3.83 -9.71
CA GLY A 83 15.56 3.46 -10.60
C GLY A 83 15.70 2.09 -11.25
N LYS A 84 16.67 1.26 -10.81
CA LYS A 84 16.87 -0.10 -11.31
C LYS A 84 16.60 -1.12 -10.22
N TYR A 85 15.78 -2.11 -10.52
CA TYR A 85 15.62 -3.28 -9.65
C TYR A 85 16.94 -4.04 -9.51
N ILE A 86 17.40 -4.23 -8.27
CA ILE A 86 18.67 -4.91 -7.98
C ILE A 86 18.49 -6.25 -7.26
N GLY A 87 17.25 -6.68 -7.06
CA GLY A 87 16.95 -8.00 -6.54
C GLY A 87 15.97 -8.01 -5.37
N ARG A 88 15.61 -9.22 -4.96
CA ARG A 88 14.79 -9.51 -3.79
C ARG A 88 15.67 -10.08 -2.69
N VAL A 89 15.50 -9.59 -1.46
CA VAL A 89 16.27 -10.03 -0.29
C VAL A 89 15.34 -10.81 0.64
N ARG A 90 15.76 -12.00 1.05
CA ARG A 90 15.12 -12.80 2.08
C ARG A 90 15.61 -12.36 3.45
N ILE A 91 14.68 -12.10 4.35
CA ILE A 91 14.92 -11.71 5.74
C ILE A 91 14.47 -12.88 6.60
N GLU A 92 15.43 -13.57 7.20
CA GLU A 92 15.13 -14.67 8.12
C GLU A 92 14.49 -14.14 9.41
N LYS A 93 13.70 -15.00 10.07
CA LYS A 93 13.19 -14.72 11.41
C LYS A 93 14.32 -14.41 12.41
N GLY A 94 13.99 -13.69 13.47
CA GLY A 94 14.92 -13.40 14.58
C GLY A 94 15.36 -11.94 14.60
N ASP A 95 16.59 -11.69 15.02
CA ASP A 95 17.10 -10.35 15.26
C ASP A 95 17.30 -9.52 13.99
N VAL A 96 17.43 -8.21 14.17
CA VAL A 96 17.79 -7.27 13.09
C VAL A 96 19.09 -7.72 12.42
N LYS A 97 19.08 -7.82 11.12
CA LYS A 97 20.25 -8.16 10.30
C LYS A 97 20.62 -7.03 9.36
N SER A 98 21.93 -6.90 9.11
CA SER A 98 22.50 -5.92 8.19
C SER A 98 22.67 -6.54 6.80
N PHE A 99 22.21 -5.84 5.78
CA PHE A 99 22.31 -6.25 4.37
C PHE A 99 23.17 -5.21 3.62
N PRO A 100 24.31 -5.61 3.05
CA PRO A 100 25.19 -4.69 2.34
C PRO A 100 24.62 -4.32 0.98
N ILE A 101 24.74 -3.06 0.61
CA ILE A 101 24.41 -2.49 -0.70
C ILE A 101 25.69 -1.89 -1.28
N THR A 102 26.11 -2.38 -2.43
CA THR A 102 27.29 -1.87 -3.15
C THR A 102 26.83 -1.06 -4.36
N VAL A 103 27.41 0.10 -4.54
CA VAL A 103 27.16 0.99 -5.68
C VAL A 103 28.45 1.33 -6.41
N SER A 104 28.36 1.88 -7.61
CA SER A 104 29.52 2.38 -8.34
C SER A 104 30.17 3.55 -7.59
N ASN A 105 31.49 3.59 -7.53
CA ASN A 105 32.24 4.68 -6.91
C ASN A 105 32.43 5.85 -7.91
N ASP A 106 31.35 6.63 -8.10
CA ASP A 106 31.33 7.72 -9.08
C ASP A 106 31.07 9.11 -8.48
N ASN A 107 31.14 9.23 -7.14
CA ASN A 107 30.87 10.45 -6.36
C ASN A 107 29.49 11.07 -6.57
N LYS A 108 28.53 10.33 -7.14
CA LYS A 108 27.16 10.79 -7.32
C LYS A 108 26.34 10.60 -6.05
N THR A 109 25.17 11.21 -6.03
CA THR A 109 24.10 10.86 -5.09
C THR A 109 23.34 9.67 -5.64
N HIS A 110 23.16 8.65 -4.84
CA HIS A 110 22.41 7.44 -5.14
C HIS A 110 21.06 7.48 -4.43
N HIS A 111 20.05 6.93 -5.08
CA HIS A 111 18.70 6.77 -4.51
C HIS A 111 18.42 5.29 -4.28
N LEU A 112 18.15 4.90 -3.03
CA LEU A 112 17.75 3.53 -2.68
C LEU A 112 16.29 3.52 -2.23
N SER A 113 15.50 2.60 -2.81
CA SER A 113 14.15 2.30 -2.38
C SER A 113 14.06 0.83 -1.95
N ILE A 114 13.41 0.59 -0.82
CA ILE A 114 13.23 -0.73 -0.20
C ILE A 114 11.72 -0.97 -0.15
N TYR A 115 11.21 -1.93 -0.91
CA TYR A 115 9.79 -2.27 -0.99
C TYR A 115 9.53 -3.60 -0.29
N LYS A 116 8.54 -3.66 0.59
CA LYS A 116 8.06 -4.95 1.11
C LYS A 116 7.51 -5.79 -0.04
N ALA A 117 8.06 -6.98 -0.24
CA ALA A 117 7.70 -7.84 -1.37
C ALA A 117 6.45 -8.68 -1.11
N THR A 118 6.15 -8.98 0.16
CA THR A 118 4.99 -9.74 0.62
C THR A 118 3.81 -8.85 1.00
N GLU A 119 2.68 -9.44 1.34
CA GLU A 119 1.48 -8.71 1.75
C GLU A 119 1.33 -8.58 3.28
N ALA A 120 0.33 -7.81 3.73
CA ALA A 120 0.09 -7.56 5.16
C ALA A 120 -0.14 -8.84 5.96
N ALA A 121 -0.81 -9.85 5.38
CA ALA A 121 -1.06 -11.15 6.01
C ALA A 121 0.22 -11.92 6.37
N ASN A 122 1.36 -11.58 5.76
CA ASN A 122 2.67 -12.17 6.08
C ASN A 122 3.43 -11.37 7.16
N GLY A 123 2.74 -10.53 7.93
CA GLY A 123 3.36 -9.67 8.92
C GLY A 123 4.20 -8.54 8.36
N GLY A 124 4.85 -7.78 9.25
CA GLY A 124 5.63 -6.62 8.89
C GLY A 124 7.12 -6.90 8.63
N VAL A 125 7.76 -5.96 7.95
CA VAL A 125 9.23 -5.86 7.89
C VAL A 125 9.67 -4.58 8.57
N LEU A 126 10.43 -4.70 9.66
CA LEU A 126 11.04 -3.55 10.31
C LEU A 126 12.25 -3.09 9.49
N PHE A 127 12.23 -1.86 9.04
CA PHE A 127 13.43 -1.10 8.68
C PHE A 127 13.98 -0.44 9.94
N ALA A 128 15.18 -0.83 10.36
CA ALA A 128 15.83 -0.39 11.60
C ALA A 128 17.00 0.57 11.33
N GLY A 129 16.98 1.26 10.17
CA GLY A 129 17.98 2.25 9.80
C GLY A 129 18.99 1.79 8.77
N THR A 130 19.97 2.65 8.50
CA THR A 130 21.02 2.43 7.50
C THR A 130 22.34 3.03 7.97
N SER A 131 23.46 2.48 7.49
CA SER A 131 24.81 3.06 7.66
C SER A 131 25.14 4.10 6.58
N ALA A 132 24.20 4.40 5.66
CA ALA A 132 24.40 5.31 4.55
C ALA A 132 24.72 6.74 5.04
N LYS A 133 25.61 7.43 4.33
CA LYS A 133 25.78 8.89 4.49
C LYS A 133 24.62 9.59 3.78
N LEU A 134 23.52 9.78 4.53
CA LEU A 134 22.32 10.38 4.00
C LEU A 134 22.53 11.82 3.51
N VAL A 135 21.82 12.19 2.45
CA VAL A 135 21.75 13.55 1.93
C VAL A 135 20.28 13.93 1.70
N GLU A 136 19.98 15.22 1.72
CA GLU A 136 18.63 15.68 1.41
C GLU A 136 18.28 15.32 -0.04
N SER A 137 17.12 14.70 -0.21
CA SER A 137 16.56 14.47 -1.54
C SER A 137 16.21 15.80 -2.21
N ALA A 138 16.53 15.90 -3.50
CA ALA A 138 16.08 17.05 -4.28
C ALA A 138 14.56 17.15 -4.16
N THR A 139 14.05 18.37 -3.89
CA THR A 139 12.60 18.61 -3.74
C THR A 139 11.88 18.13 -5.01
N SER A 140 11.19 17.00 -4.90
CA SER A 140 10.37 16.51 -6.00
C SER A 140 9.12 17.39 -6.16
N LYS A 141 8.70 17.60 -7.40
CA LYS A 141 7.38 18.19 -7.67
C LYS A 141 6.31 17.30 -7.04
N LYS A 142 5.23 17.92 -6.53
CA LYS A 142 4.08 17.19 -5.98
C LYS A 142 3.59 16.19 -7.03
N LYS A 143 3.69 14.92 -6.72
CA LYS A 143 3.22 13.83 -7.58
C LYS A 143 1.72 13.63 -7.38
N LYS A 144 1.06 13.07 -8.39
CA LYS A 144 -0.26 12.48 -8.26
C LYS A 144 -0.19 11.26 -7.36
N LYS A 145 -1.30 10.92 -6.74
CA LYS A 145 -1.42 9.83 -5.76
C LYS A 145 -2.52 8.86 -6.15
N ILE A 146 -2.24 7.58 -6.06
CA ILE A 146 -3.22 6.53 -6.34
C ILE A 146 -3.27 5.51 -5.20
N GLU A 147 -4.48 5.11 -4.81
CA GLU A 147 -4.68 3.93 -3.98
C GLU A 147 -5.24 2.80 -4.85
N LEU A 148 -4.64 1.61 -4.72
CA LEU A 148 -5.09 0.41 -5.40
C LEU A 148 -5.61 -0.58 -4.34
N ILE A 149 -6.92 -0.78 -4.35
CA ILE A 149 -7.62 -1.69 -3.45
C ILE A 149 -7.91 -2.98 -4.22
N GLY A 150 -7.57 -4.13 -3.63
CA GLY A 150 -7.77 -5.40 -4.32
C GLY A 150 -7.45 -6.63 -3.50
N ASP A 151 -7.27 -7.71 -4.20
CA ASP A 151 -6.98 -9.03 -3.66
C ASP A 151 -5.53 -9.48 -3.96
N SER A 152 -5.30 -10.79 -4.05
CA SER A 152 -4.01 -11.41 -4.35
C SER A 152 -3.35 -10.89 -5.64
N ILE A 153 -4.14 -10.57 -6.67
CA ILE A 153 -3.62 -10.03 -7.95
C ILE A 153 -2.95 -8.67 -7.68
N THR A 154 -3.58 -7.84 -6.84
CA THR A 154 -3.04 -6.54 -6.45
C THR A 154 -1.85 -6.65 -5.51
N CYS A 155 -1.79 -7.71 -4.68
CA CYS A 155 -0.65 -7.99 -3.79
C CYS A 155 0.63 -8.39 -4.55
N GLY A 156 0.53 -8.93 -5.78
CA GLY A 156 1.63 -9.60 -6.47
C GLY A 156 1.87 -11.01 -5.92
N PHE A 157 0.77 -11.71 -5.59
CA PHE A 157 0.80 -13.09 -5.10
C PHE A 157 1.43 -14.01 -6.14
N GLY A 158 2.44 -14.79 -5.74
CA GLY A 158 2.99 -15.88 -6.55
C GLY A 158 3.60 -15.46 -7.90
N ASN A 159 3.89 -14.17 -8.10
CA ASN A 159 4.29 -13.65 -9.41
C ASN A 159 5.78 -13.80 -9.74
N ASP A 160 6.64 -14.18 -8.76
CA ASP A 160 8.09 -14.28 -8.93
C ASP A 160 8.63 -15.65 -8.49
N ALA A 161 8.60 -16.60 -9.41
CA ALA A 161 9.17 -17.95 -9.21
C ALA A 161 10.65 -18.04 -9.62
N SER A 162 11.35 -16.92 -9.83
CA SER A 162 12.72 -16.89 -10.36
C SER A 162 13.76 -17.52 -9.42
N THR A 163 13.55 -17.45 -8.11
CA THR A 163 14.47 -18.00 -7.10
C THR A 163 13.89 -19.21 -6.36
N ILE A 164 12.59 -19.24 -6.14
CA ILE A 164 11.88 -20.33 -5.46
C ILE A 164 10.76 -20.80 -6.38
N PRO A 165 10.83 -22.03 -6.93
CA PRO A 165 9.82 -22.53 -7.85
C PRO A 165 8.44 -22.64 -7.23
N CYS A 166 7.39 -22.56 -8.05
CA CYS A 166 6.02 -22.80 -7.60
C CYS A 166 5.87 -24.16 -6.92
N GLY A 167 5.09 -24.19 -5.83
CA GLY A 167 4.90 -25.42 -5.04
C GLY A 167 6.07 -25.78 -4.10
N SER A 168 7.08 -24.90 -4.00
CA SER A 168 8.19 -25.02 -3.05
C SER A 168 8.17 -23.91 -2.03
N GLY A 169 8.59 -24.18 -0.80
CA GLY A 169 8.64 -23.23 0.30
C GLY A 169 7.25 -22.88 0.84
N GLU A 170 7.15 -21.70 1.45
CA GLU A 170 5.89 -21.17 1.97
C GLU A 170 5.08 -20.52 0.83
N TRP A 171 3.77 -20.43 1.01
CA TRP A 171 2.85 -19.91 -0.02
C TRP A 171 3.14 -18.48 -0.49
N TYR A 172 3.90 -17.71 0.30
CA TYR A 172 4.30 -16.33 -0.01
C TYR A 172 5.76 -16.19 -0.49
N ASP A 173 6.51 -17.28 -0.60
CA ASP A 173 7.92 -17.22 -0.99
C ASP A 173 8.13 -16.76 -2.45
N GLN A 174 7.08 -16.80 -3.26
CA GLN A 174 7.07 -16.32 -4.65
C GLN A 174 6.40 -14.94 -4.80
N HIS A 175 6.06 -14.26 -3.71
CA HIS A 175 5.46 -12.93 -3.77
C HIS A 175 6.50 -11.87 -4.09
N ASN A 176 6.16 -10.95 -5.01
CA ASN A 176 6.99 -9.80 -5.29
C ASN A 176 6.14 -8.59 -5.67
N ALA A 177 5.61 -7.91 -4.66
CA ALA A 177 4.74 -6.75 -4.84
C ALA A 177 5.37 -5.60 -5.66
N TYR A 178 6.71 -5.50 -5.72
CA TYR A 178 7.40 -4.55 -6.59
C TYR A 178 7.02 -4.74 -8.06
N TRP A 179 6.79 -5.97 -8.48
CA TRP A 179 6.42 -6.35 -9.84
C TRP A 179 4.92 -6.55 -10.04
N ALA A 180 4.05 -6.28 -9.04
CA ALA A 180 2.62 -6.25 -9.25
C ALA A 180 2.22 -5.11 -10.21
N TYR A 181 1.11 -5.26 -10.92
CA TYR A 181 0.67 -4.32 -11.95
C TYR A 181 0.55 -2.86 -11.45
N GLY A 182 0.09 -2.67 -10.22
CA GLY A 182 -0.09 -1.36 -9.62
C GLY A 182 1.22 -0.59 -9.43
N PRO A 183 2.24 -1.14 -8.73
CA PRO A 183 3.58 -0.56 -8.64
C PRO A 183 4.27 -0.35 -9.99
N ILE A 184 4.13 -1.26 -10.97
CA ILE A 184 4.65 -1.07 -12.34
C ILE A 184 4.02 0.18 -12.98
N LEU A 185 2.69 0.25 -12.97
CA LEU A 185 1.91 1.39 -13.46
C LEU A 185 2.38 2.70 -12.81
N SER A 186 2.50 2.69 -11.47
CA SER A 186 2.82 3.88 -10.69
C SER A 186 4.21 4.42 -11.00
N ARG A 187 5.21 3.54 -11.10
CA ARG A 187 6.56 3.93 -11.53
C ARG A 187 6.55 4.46 -12.98
N SER A 188 5.83 3.83 -13.89
CA SER A 188 5.72 4.26 -15.30
C SER A 188 5.09 5.63 -15.44
N LEU A 189 4.16 6.01 -14.58
CA LEU A 189 3.48 7.30 -14.58
C LEU A 189 4.14 8.32 -13.64
N ASN A 190 5.17 7.93 -12.89
CA ASN A 190 5.83 8.74 -11.85
C ASN A 190 4.81 9.31 -10.83
N ILE A 191 3.98 8.44 -10.26
CA ILE A 191 2.96 8.76 -9.26
C ILE A 191 3.22 8.00 -7.97
N ASP A 192 2.82 8.56 -6.83
CA ASP A 192 2.89 7.89 -5.56
C ASP A 192 1.69 6.94 -5.41
N PHE A 193 1.88 5.82 -4.69
CA PHE A 193 0.83 4.81 -4.57
C PHE A 193 0.76 4.18 -3.17
N VAL A 194 -0.40 3.61 -2.86
CA VAL A 194 -0.64 2.71 -1.73
C VAL A 194 -1.40 1.49 -2.22
N LEU A 195 -0.99 0.30 -1.80
CA LEU A 195 -1.76 -0.92 -1.98
C LEU A 195 -2.52 -1.24 -0.70
N SER A 196 -3.84 -1.35 -0.82
CA SER A 196 -4.74 -1.81 0.24
C SER A 196 -5.37 -3.12 -0.19
N SER A 197 -4.59 -4.21 -0.09
CA SER A 197 -4.93 -5.51 -0.68
C SER A 197 -4.59 -6.67 0.25
N VAL A 198 -5.41 -7.72 0.19
CA VAL A 198 -5.24 -8.98 0.94
C VAL A 198 -5.62 -10.15 0.06
N SER A 199 -4.75 -11.15 -0.03
CA SER A 199 -4.97 -12.36 -0.82
C SER A 199 -6.19 -13.14 -0.32
N GLY A 200 -6.97 -13.65 -1.26
CA GLY A 200 -8.16 -14.45 -0.96
C GLY A 200 -9.41 -13.66 -0.55
N TYR A 201 -9.29 -12.35 -0.25
CA TYR A 201 -10.41 -11.54 0.20
C TYR A 201 -11.26 -11.02 -0.97
N GLY A 202 -12.58 -10.95 -0.75
CA GLY A 202 -13.54 -10.42 -1.71
C GLY A 202 -14.30 -9.21 -1.17
N MET A 203 -15.35 -8.86 -1.89
CA MET A 203 -16.24 -7.74 -1.56
C MET A 203 -17.35 -8.15 -0.57
N TYR A 204 -17.85 -9.41 -0.66
CA TYR A 204 -18.85 -9.93 0.27
C TYR A 204 -18.58 -11.36 0.75
N ARG A 205 -17.68 -12.08 0.09
CA ARG A 205 -17.18 -13.40 0.49
C ARG A 205 -15.79 -13.63 -0.08
N ASN A 206 -15.03 -14.50 0.58
CA ASN A 206 -13.67 -14.84 0.17
C ASN A 206 -13.64 -16.01 -0.84
N TRP A 207 -12.46 -16.36 -1.36
CA TRP A 207 -12.32 -17.40 -2.39
C TRP A 207 -12.89 -18.75 -1.97
N ASN A 208 -12.88 -19.08 -0.67
CA ASN A 208 -13.36 -20.35 -0.10
C ASN A 208 -14.09 -20.18 1.24
N ASP A 209 -14.59 -18.98 1.55
CA ASP A 209 -15.39 -18.69 2.74
C ASP A 209 -16.57 -17.78 2.40
N GLU A 210 -17.76 -18.12 2.93
CA GLU A 210 -19.01 -17.36 2.74
C GLU A 210 -19.15 -16.17 3.71
N HIS A 211 -18.04 -15.62 4.17
CA HIS A 211 -17.96 -14.56 5.18
C HIS A 211 -18.58 -15.01 6.53
N LEU A 212 -18.24 -16.25 6.91
CA LEU A 212 -18.64 -16.82 8.19
C LEU A 212 -17.54 -16.65 9.24
N ASP A 213 -16.31 -17.04 8.87
CA ASP A 213 -15.17 -17.07 9.77
C ASP A 213 -14.12 -16.02 9.41
N GLU A 214 -13.98 -15.69 8.13
CA GLU A 214 -12.95 -14.79 7.62
C GLU A 214 -13.47 -13.37 7.39
N ALA A 215 -12.59 -12.38 7.49
CA ALA A 215 -12.87 -11.00 7.12
C ALA A 215 -12.89 -10.85 5.59
N ILE A 216 -13.61 -9.85 5.10
CA ILE A 216 -13.58 -9.38 3.72
C ILE A 216 -12.87 -8.02 3.63
N ILE A 217 -12.54 -7.54 2.44
CA ILE A 217 -11.87 -6.23 2.29
C ILE A 217 -12.59 -5.09 3.02
N PRO A 218 -13.93 -4.93 2.93
CA PRO A 218 -14.65 -3.90 3.68
C PRO A 218 -14.44 -3.91 5.19
N ASP A 219 -14.24 -5.09 5.81
CA ASP A 219 -14.06 -5.22 7.25
C ASP A 219 -12.70 -4.74 7.74
N VAL A 220 -11.67 -4.81 6.89
CA VAL A 220 -10.26 -4.59 7.27
C VAL A 220 -9.66 -3.32 6.69
N TYR A 221 -10.34 -2.66 5.77
CA TYR A 221 -9.82 -1.50 5.04
C TYR A 221 -9.43 -0.33 5.97
N GLU A 222 -10.21 -0.09 7.03
CA GLU A 222 -9.97 0.99 7.99
C GLU A 222 -8.86 0.63 9.02
N ASN A 223 -8.29 -0.59 8.99
CA ASN A 223 -7.24 -1.04 9.89
C ASN A 223 -5.86 -0.94 9.22
N LEU A 224 -4.88 -0.46 9.95
CA LEU A 224 -3.52 -0.26 9.44
C LEU A 224 -2.90 -1.55 8.89
N TYR A 225 -3.13 -2.66 9.59
CA TYR A 225 -2.60 -3.99 9.26
C TYR A 225 -3.50 -4.80 8.33
N LEU A 226 -4.61 -4.23 7.82
CA LEU A 226 -5.57 -4.94 6.97
C LEU A 226 -6.06 -6.26 7.60
N ASN A 227 -6.31 -6.24 8.88
CA ASN A 227 -6.83 -7.36 9.68
C ASN A 227 -7.98 -6.90 10.58
N ARG A 228 -8.54 -7.81 11.39
CA ARG A 228 -9.63 -7.50 12.34
C ARG A 228 -9.17 -6.82 13.64
N ASP A 229 -7.89 -6.56 13.82
CA ASP A 229 -7.38 -5.86 15.00
C ASP A 229 -7.64 -4.35 14.88
N ASN A 230 -8.72 -3.89 15.48
CA ASN A 230 -9.13 -2.49 15.47
C ASN A 230 -8.29 -1.59 16.40
N SER A 231 -7.28 -2.12 17.08
CA SER A 231 -6.39 -1.34 17.97
C SER A 231 -5.50 -0.37 17.21
N LYS A 232 -5.29 -0.61 15.91
CA LYS A 232 -4.43 0.20 15.04
C LYS A 232 -5.21 0.67 13.80
N PRO A 233 -6.00 1.75 13.92
CA PRO A 233 -6.71 2.32 12.78
C PRO A 233 -5.72 2.89 11.75
N TYR A 234 -6.09 2.84 10.47
CA TYR A 234 -5.36 3.52 9.41
C TYR A 234 -5.72 5.01 9.40
N ASP A 235 -4.74 5.89 9.27
CA ASP A 235 -4.94 7.34 9.40
C ASP A 235 -5.47 8.02 8.13
N PHE A 236 -5.43 7.35 6.97
CA PHE A 236 -5.83 7.87 5.67
C PHE A 236 -5.17 9.21 5.28
N ALA A 237 -4.00 9.52 5.83
CA ALA A 237 -3.28 10.77 5.53
C ALA A 237 -2.77 10.84 4.08
N PHE A 238 -2.72 9.71 3.37
CA PHE A 238 -2.22 9.65 1.99
C PHE A 238 -3.05 10.49 1.00
N GLN A 239 -4.36 10.57 1.16
CA GLN A 239 -5.30 11.35 0.33
C GLN A 239 -5.06 11.18 -1.19
N PRO A 240 -5.51 10.07 -1.81
CA PRO A 240 -5.30 9.78 -3.22
C PRO A 240 -6.10 10.69 -4.16
N ASP A 241 -5.52 11.08 -5.30
CA ASP A 241 -6.24 11.70 -6.42
C ASP A 241 -7.18 10.70 -7.12
N LEU A 242 -6.80 9.39 -7.06
CA LEU A 242 -7.55 8.31 -7.68
C LEU A 242 -7.49 7.06 -6.80
N VAL A 243 -8.64 6.41 -6.61
CA VAL A 243 -8.75 5.07 -6.01
C VAL A 243 -9.21 4.09 -7.07
N SER A 244 -8.45 3.02 -7.29
CA SER A 244 -8.90 1.90 -8.12
C SER A 244 -9.28 0.72 -7.26
N ILE A 245 -10.40 0.04 -7.58
CA ILE A 245 -10.91 -1.10 -6.84
C ILE A 245 -11.03 -2.29 -7.80
N CYS A 246 -10.26 -3.35 -7.54
CA CYS A 246 -10.23 -4.60 -8.32
C CYS A 246 -10.63 -5.76 -7.41
N LEU A 247 -11.93 -5.98 -7.23
CA LEU A 247 -12.49 -7.05 -6.40
C LEU A 247 -13.63 -7.76 -7.15
N GLY A 248 -13.81 -9.05 -6.85
CA GLY A 248 -14.81 -9.90 -7.48
C GLY A 248 -14.26 -11.25 -7.91
N THR A 249 -12.92 -11.39 -8.02
CA THR A 249 -12.26 -12.67 -8.32
C THR A 249 -12.66 -13.73 -7.31
N ASN A 250 -12.52 -13.42 -6.03
CA ASN A 250 -12.78 -14.30 -4.91
C ASN A 250 -14.27 -14.52 -4.69
N ASP A 251 -15.08 -13.47 -4.88
CA ASP A 251 -16.54 -13.54 -4.79
C ASP A 251 -17.16 -14.51 -5.82
N LEU A 252 -16.57 -14.57 -7.03
CA LEU A 252 -17.00 -15.42 -8.14
C LEU A 252 -16.25 -16.76 -8.20
N SER A 253 -15.33 -17.03 -7.28
CA SER A 253 -14.61 -18.28 -7.21
C SER A 253 -15.53 -19.47 -6.91
N ASP A 254 -15.22 -20.63 -7.48
CA ASP A 254 -15.86 -21.89 -7.14
C ASP A 254 -15.27 -22.53 -5.87
N GLY A 255 -14.24 -21.90 -5.27
CA GLY A 255 -13.53 -22.41 -4.11
C GLY A 255 -12.62 -23.60 -4.44
N ASP A 256 -12.29 -24.38 -3.42
CA ASP A 256 -11.42 -25.55 -3.53
C ASP A 256 -12.16 -26.88 -3.85
N GLY A 257 -13.46 -26.80 -4.04
CA GLY A 257 -14.33 -27.97 -4.27
C GLY A 257 -14.57 -28.85 -3.02
N LYS A 258 -14.03 -28.49 -1.85
CA LYS A 258 -14.22 -29.23 -0.59
C LYS A 258 -15.27 -28.59 0.29
N LYS A 259 -15.24 -27.26 0.43
CA LYS A 259 -16.28 -26.51 1.12
C LYS A 259 -17.44 -26.23 0.17
N THR A 260 -18.66 -26.28 0.67
CA THR A 260 -19.85 -25.91 -0.10
C THR A 260 -19.79 -24.43 -0.45
N ARG A 261 -19.91 -24.11 -1.76
CA ARG A 261 -20.06 -22.74 -2.24
C ARG A 261 -21.53 -22.46 -2.57
N LEU A 262 -22.05 -21.38 -2.03
CA LEU A 262 -23.37 -20.88 -2.39
C LEU A 262 -23.32 -20.23 -3.79
N PRO A 263 -24.44 -20.19 -4.54
CA PRO A 263 -24.54 -19.40 -5.73
C PRO A 263 -24.11 -17.96 -5.49
N PHE A 264 -23.47 -17.33 -6.49
CA PHE A 264 -23.09 -15.93 -6.38
C PHE A 264 -24.32 -15.03 -6.20
N ASN A 265 -24.29 -14.21 -5.14
CA ASN A 265 -25.37 -13.31 -4.81
C ASN A 265 -25.08 -11.89 -5.33
N GLU A 266 -25.62 -11.56 -6.50
CA GLU A 266 -25.43 -10.25 -7.15
C GLU A 266 -25.88 -9.08 -6.26
N GLU A 267 -27.01 -9.22 -5.56
CA GLU A 267 -27.55 -8.13 -4.72
C GLU A 267 -26.63 -7.85 -3.53
N LYS A 268 -26.16 -8.88 -2.87
CA LYS A 268 -25.23 -8.77 -1.75
C LYS A 268 -23.89 -8.16 -2.21
N TYR A 269 -23.36 -8.61 -3.34
CA TYR A 269 -22.13 -8.06 -3.92
C TYR A 269 -22.30 -6.57 -4.23
N VAL A 270 -23.36 -6.17 -4.93
CA VAL A 270 -23.63 -4.78 -5.30
C VAL A 270 -23.84 -3.91 -4.06
N SER A 271 -24.63 -4.37 -3.08
CA SER A 271 -24.91 -3.59 -1.85
C SER A 271 -23.64 -3.37 -1.02
N ASN A 272 -22.79 -4.39 -0.86
CA ASN A 272 -21.52 -4.25 -0.17
C ASN A 272 -20.56 -3.30 -0.91
N TYR A 273 -20.53 -3.38 -2.24
CA TYR A 273 -19.69 -2.49 -3.05
C TYR A 273 -20.11 -1.03 -2.91
N ILE A 274 -21.42 -0.75 -2.94
CA ILE A 274 -21.96 0.59 -2.72
C ILE A 274 -21.59 1.11 -1.32
N ALA A 275 -21.76 0.29 -0.30
CA ALA A 275 -21.39 0.65 1.07
C ALA A 275 -19.88 0.93 1.19
N PHE A 276 -19.05 0.10 0.57
CA PHE A 276 -17.60 0.27 0.57
C PHE A 276 -17.14 1.54 -0.16
N ILE A 277 -17.72 1.86 -1.32
CA ILE A 277 -17.45 3.13 -2.02
C ILE A 277 -17.75 4.34 -1.13
N LYS A 278 -18.86 4.29 -0.36
CA LYS A 278 -19.19 5.36 0.60
C LYS A 278 -18.13 5.48 1.70
N THR A 279 -17.59 4.35 2.17
CA THR A 279 -16.46 4.34 3.12
C THR A 279 -15.21 4.96 2.50
N VAL A 280 -14.88 4.63 1.24
CA VAL A 280 -13.75 5.25 0.53
C VAL A 280 -13.94 6.77 0.41
N TYR A 281 -15.13 7.24 0.02
CA TYR A 281 -15.41 8.68 -0.06
C TYR A 281 -15.40 9.39 1.30
N LYS A 282 -15.76 8.70 2.37
CA LYS A 282 -15.65 9.24 3.75
C LYS A 282 -14.19 9.60 4.08
N HIS A 283 -13.23 8.78 3.67
CA HIS A 283 -11.80 8.97 3.95
C HIS A 283 -11.07 9.79 2.88
N ALA A 284 -11.50 9.72 1.62
CA ALA A 284 -10.91 10.43 0.50
C ALA A 284 -11.98 11.14 -0.35
N PRO A 285 -12.59 12.23 0.17
CA PRO A 285 -13.78 12.85 -0.43
C PRO A 285 -13.53 13.51 -1.79
N ASN A 286 -12.29 13.78 -2.15
CA ASN A 286 -11.91 14.41 -3.43
C ASN A 286 -11.36 13.42 -4.45
N THR A 287 -11.31 12.14 -4.11
CA THR A 287 -10.77 11.11 -5.00
C THR A 287 -11.70 10.84 -6.18
N ARG A 288 -11.15 10.42 -7.29
CA ARG A 288 -11.92 9.77 -8.36
C ARG A 288 -11.85 8.25 -8.18
N ILE A 289 -12.97 7.56 -8.33
CA ILE A 289 -13.00 6.10 -8.23
C ILE A 289 -13.02 5.48 -9.63
N VAL A 290 -12.25 4.39 -9.77
CA VAL A 290 -12.23 3.52 -10.93
C VAL A 290 -12.48 2.09 -10.46
N LEU A 291 -13.48 1.44 -11.03
CA LEU A 291 -13.73 0.01 -10.83
C LEU A 291 -13.03 -0.77 -11.92
N LEU A 292 -12.34 -1.84 -11.54
CA LEU A 292 -11.65 -2.73 -12.47
C LEU A 292 -12.33 -4.10 -12.46
N THR A 293 -12.49 -4.73 -13.64
CA THR A 293 -12.80 -6.16 -13.67
C THR A 293 -11.56 -6.97 -13.30
N SER A 294 -11.74 -8.26 -12.99
CA SER A 294 -10.61 -9.16 -12.77
C SER A 294 -10.09 -9.72 -14.10
N PRO A 295 -8.77 -9.73 -14.35
CA PRO A 295 -8.23 -10.39 -15.53
C PRO A 295 -8.35 -11.92 -15.48
N MET A 296 -8.55 -12.50 -14.29
CA MET A 296 -8.70 -13.93 -14.07
C MET A 296 -10.15 -14.43 -14.20
N VAL A 297 -11.12 -13.52 -14.28
CA VAL A 297 -12.54 -13.87 -14.46
C VAL A 297 -12.89 -13.80 -15.94
N SER A 298 -13.47 -14.86 -16.48
CA SER A 298 -13.80 -14.99 -17.91
C SER A 298 -15.22 -15.53 -18.13
N GLY A 299 -15.68 -15.54 -19.38
CA GLY A 299 -16.97 -16.12 -19.78
C GLY A 299 -18.16 -15.47 -19.07
N GLU A 300 -19.16 -16.26 -18.67
CA GLU A 300 -20.39 -15.79 -18.03
C GLU A 300 -20.13 -15.12 -16.66
N LYS A 301 -19.09 -15.55 -15.93
CA LYS A 301 -18.70 -14.92 -14.69
C LYS A 301 -18.25 -13.48 -14.92
N ASN A 302 -17.50 -13.21 -16.00
CA ASN A 302 -17.10 -11.85 -16.34
C ASN A 302 -18.29 -10.99 -16.77
N VAL A 303 -19.22 -11.54 -17.52
CA VAL A 303 -20.49 -10.86 -17.89
C VAL A 303 -21.26 -10.45 -16.62
N THR A 304 -21.34 -11.36 -15.65
CA THR A 304 -22.00 -11.10 -14.35
C THR A 304 -21.24 -10.02 -13.56
N LEU A 305 -19.90 -10.09 -13.50
CA LEU A 305 -19.07 -9.09 -12.82
C LEU A 305 -19.29 -7.70 -13.42
N VAL A 306 -19.18 -7.56 -14.74
CA VAL A 306 -19.40 -6.29 -15.46
C VAL A 306 -20.80 -5.74 -15.21
N LYS A 307 -21.83 -6.59 -15.27
CA LYS A 307 -23.22 -6.22 -14.95
C LYS A 307 -23.35 -5.66 -13.53
N CYS A 308 -22.74 -6.32 -12.54
CA CYS A 308 -22.78 -5.87 -11.15
C CYS A 308 -22.04 -4.53 -10.97
N LEU A 309 -20.83 -4.38 -11.54
CA LEU A 309 -20.07 -3.13 -11.46
C LEU A 309 -20.83 -1.96 -12.13
N LYS A 310 -21.50 -2.21 -13.26
CA LYS A 310 -22.37 -1.20 -13.89
C LYS A 310 -23.56 -0.80 -13.00
N LYS A 311 -24.20 -1.75 -12.29
CA LYS A 311 -25.24 -1.43 -11.30
C LYS A 311 -24.72 -0.56 -10.17
N VAL A 312 -23.50 -0.84 -9.67
CA VAL A 312 -22.84 0.00 -8.66
C VAL A 312 -22.66 1.42 -9.19
N ILE A 313 -22.09 1.58 -10.39
CA ILE A 313 -21.86 2.89 -11.01
C ILE A 313 -23.13 3.70 -11.16
N LEU A 314 -24.21 3.08 -11.66
CA LEU A 314 -25.53 3.71 -11.83
C LEU A 314 -26.07 4.29 -10.52
N THR A 315 -25.78 3.67 -9.37
CA THR A 315 -26.19 4.18 -8.05
C THR A 315 -25.59 5.55 -7.74
N PHE A 316 -24.41 5.85 -8.27
CA PHE A 316 -23.71 7.12 -8.07
C PHE A 316 -23.86 8.11 -9.23
N GLU A 317 -24.66 7.80 -10.26
CA GLU A 317 -24.80 8.65 -11.45
C GLU A 317 -25.39 10.05 -11.11
N SER A 318 -26.29 10.11 -10.14
CA SER A 318 -26.87 11.38 -9.66
C SER A 318 -26.01 12.12 -8.64
N ASP A 319 -24.89 11.55 -8.20
CA ASP A 319 -24.00 12.16 -7.24
C ASP A 319 -23.23 13.34 -7.87
N LYS A 320 -23.58 14.57 -7.44
CA LYS A 320 -22.92 15.79 -7.93
C LYS A 320 -21.71 16.21 -7.07
N LYS A 321 -21.49 15.52 -5.97
CA LYS A 321 -20.40 15.83 -5.03
C LYS A 321 -19.07 15.24 -5.49
N HIS A 322 -19.12 14.07 -6.13
CA HIS A 322 -17.94 13.34 -6.55
C HIS A 322 -17.85 13.27 -8.08
N LYS A 323 -16.64 13.05 -8.61
CA LYS A 323 -16.45 12.79 -10.04
C LYS A 323 -17.09 11.46 -10.43
N PRO A 324 -17.59 11.33 -11.68
CA PRO A 324 -18.19 10.08 -12.15
C PRO A 324 -17.21 8.89 -11.96
N ILE A 325 -17.75 7.79 -11.43
CA ILE A 325 -17.02 6.53 -11.29
C ILE A 325 -16.79 5.96 -12.70
N ALA A 326 -15.56 5.59 -12.99
CA ALA A 326 -15.20 4.97 -14.25
C ALA A 326 -15.07 3.44 -14.12
N LEU A 327 -15.26 2.72 -15.21
CA LEU A 327 -15.06 1.30 -15.33
C LEU A 327 -13.92 1.02 -16.30
N PHE A 328 -13.02 0.14 -15.93
CA PHE A 328 -12.04 -0.45 -16.83
C PHE A 328 -12.23 -1.97 -16.88
N GLU A 329 -12.38 -2.52 -18.06
CA GLU A 329 -12.55 -3.94 -18.29
C GLU A 329 -11.21 -4.52 -18.77
N PHE A 330 -10.53 -5.30 -17.91
CA PHE A 330 -9.36 -6.05 -18.31
C PHE A 330 -9.71 -7.08 -19.38
N LYS A 331 -8.79 -7.28 -20.33
CA LYS A 331 -8.82 -8.47 -21.15
C LYS A 331 -8.51 -9.69 -20.28
N SER A 332 -9.34 -10.73 -20.37
CA SER A 332 -9.10 -11.98 -19.66
C SER A 332 -7.75 -12.57 -20.07
N MET A 333 -7.05 -13.17 -19.12
CA MET A 333 -5.77 -13.84 -19.33
C MET A 333 -5.76 -15.23 -18.71
N SER A 334 -4.84 -16.06 -19.19
CA SER A 334 -4.46 -17.32 -18.55
C SER A 334 -3.20 -17.07 -17.74
N PRO A 335 -3.30 -16.97 -16.40
CA PRO A 335 -2.17 -16.61 -15.55
C PRO A 335 -1.08 -17.68 -15.56
N LYS A 336 0.19 -17.27 -15.47
CA LYS A 336 1.36 -18.15 -15.57
C LYS A 336 2.18 -18.25 -14.28
N GLY A 337 1.84 -17.45 -13.28
CA GLY A 337 2.50 -17.48 -11.97
C GLY A 337 1.98 -18.59 -11.06
N CYS A 338 2.47 -18.62 -9.84
CA CYS A 338 2.16 -19.66 -8.87
C CYS A 338 0.70 -19.55 -8.40
N GLY A 339 0.09 -20.70 -8.11
CA GLY A 339 -1.29 -20.74 -7.61
C GLY A 339 -2.32 -20.15 -8.57
N TYR A 340 -2.09 -20.28 -9.88
CA TYR A 340 -2.96 -19.74 -10.94
C TYR A 340 -3.07 -18.21 -10.93
N HIS A 341 -2.06 -17.48 -10.46
CA HIS A 341 -2.01 -16.04 -10.45
C HIS A 341 -1.15 -15.48 -11.59
N PRO A 342 -1.24 -14.18 -11.92
CA PRO A 342 -0.35 -13.53 -12.86
C PRO A 342 1.13 -13.70 -12.46
N ASP A 343 2.01 -13.93 -13.42
CA ASP A 343 3.45 -13.81 -13.24
C ASP A 343 3.91 -12.35 -13.51
N ILE A 344 5.22 -12.08 -13.38
CA ILE A 344 5.77 -10.73 -13.65
C ILE A 344 5.47 -10.27 -15.08
N ALA A 345 5.44 -11.15 -16.07
CA ALA A 345 5.13 -10.80 -17.45
C ALA A 345 3.64 -10.46 -17.61
N ASP A 346 2.77 -11.22 -16.96
CA ASP A 346 1.34 -10.99 -16.92
C ASP A 346 1.02 -9.64 -16.22
N ASP A 347 1.68 -9.36 -15.08
CA ASP A 347 1.56 -8.09 -14.36
C ASP A 347 1.98 -6.87 -15.23
N LYS A 348 3.03 -7.01 -16.03
CA LYS A 348 3.44 -5.99 -17.01
C LYS A 348 2.37 -5.75 -18.06
N VAL A 349 1.77 -6.80 -18.62
CA VAL A 349 0.66 -6.70 -19.58
C VAL A 349 -0.55 -6.01 -18.96
N MET A 350 -0.88 -6.31 -17.69
CA MET A 350 -1.95 -5.61 -16.97
C MET A 350 -1.65 -4.13 -16.80
N ALA A 351 -0.43 -3.79 -16.38
CA ALA A 351 0.00 -2.40 -16.24
C ALA A 351 -0.06 -1.65 -17.59
N GLU A 352 0.41 -2.26 -18.67
CA GLU A 352 0.36 -1.68 -20.02
C GLU A 352 -1.07 -1.38 -20.50
N GLN A 353 -2.05 -2.22 -20.15
CA GLN A 353 -3.45 -1.95 -20.44
C GLN A 353 -3.98 -0.73 -19.65
N LEU A 354 -3.57 -0.58 -18.38
CA LEU A 354 -4.06 0.49 -17.50
C LEU A 354 -3.39 1.84 -17.71
N ILE A 355 -2.10 1.88 -18.08
CA ILE A 355 -1.31 3.11 -18.21
C ILE A 355 -2.02 4.20 -19.05
N PRO A 356 -2.48 3.94 -20.29
CA PRO A 356 -3.14 4.95 -21.09
C PRO A 356 -4.45 5.44 -20.49
N PHE A 357 -5.21 4.54 -19.87
CA PHE A 357 -6.47 4.85 -19.25
C PHE A 357 -6.27 5.72 -17.99
N PHE A 358 -5.35 5.38 -17.11
CA PHE A 358 -5.09 6.14 -15.89
C PHE A 358 -4.43 7.48 -16.19
N LYS A 359 -3.53 7.54 -17.19
CA LYS A 359 -2.96 8.79 -17.67
C LYS A 359 -4.04 9.76 -18.15
N LYS A 360 -5.05 9.26 -18.87
CA LYS A 360 -6.21 10.05 -19.29
C LYS A 360 -6.98 10.56 -18.07
N ILE A 361 -7.40 9.66 -17.17
CA ILE A 361 -8.24 9.99 -16.00
C ILE A 361 -7.56 10.97 -15.05
N LEU A 362 -6.28 10.80 -14.77
CA LEU A 362 -5.50 11.68 -13.88
C LEU A 362 -5.29 13.08 -14.44
N ASN A 363 -5.40 13.27 -15.76
CA ASN A 363 -5.27 14.55 -16.44
C ASN A 363 -6.61 15.23 -16.75
N GLU A 364 -7.74 14.56 -16.58
CA GLU A 364 -9.08 15.15 -16.70
C GLU A 364 -9.33 16.12 -15.52
N LYS A 365 -9.68 17.40 -15.86
CA LYS A 365 -9.94 18.46 -14.89
C LYS A 365 -11.27 18.26 -14.15
#